data_cf73c2cdc32254bc45ece31d110c9504
#
_entry.id   cf73c2cdc32254bc45ece31d110c9504
#
_cell.length_a   1.000
_cell.length_b   1.000
_cell.length_c   1.000
_cell.angle_alpha   90.00
_cell.angle_beta   90.00
_cell.angle_gamma   90.00
#
_symmetry.space_group_name_H-M   'P 1'
#
loop_
_entity.id
_entity.type
_entity.pdbx_description
1 polymer ?
#
loop_
_entity_poly.entity_id
_entity_poly.type
_entity_poly.pdbx_seq_one_letter_code
_entity_poly.pdbx_strand_id
1 'polypeptide(L)'
;MFGFNAGGGSYLPRQGSFVIQPRGTFFGLTGPGVVKSVLGEDVTPDELGGPDVHSQSGVTDFVVEDEVSALRKVREILNYIPNNNGELARYQPTSDPLDRKTWDIDILLKKAFNSPTGFNTPFDVSIIIQQICDHGDFMEVQPERARNTITAFGRDTALLKPRKAANSRPAGSASASASK
;
A
#
# COMPACT_ATOMS: atom_id res chain seq x y z
N MET A 1 -6.00 3.57 17.10
CA MET A 1 -6.65 2.87 18.26
C MET A 1 -5.66 2.88 19.40
N PHE A 2 -5.95 3.59 20.49
CA PHE A 2 -5.05 3.69 21.63
C PHE A 2 -5.72 3.08 22.87
N GLY A 3 -4.93 2.38 23.71
CA GLY A 3 -5.39 1.78 24.94
C GLY A 3 -6.36 0.61 24.76
N PHE A 4 -7.30 0.47 25.69
CA PHE A 4 -8.31 -0.60 25.69
C PHE A 4 -9.62 -0.10 25.08
N ASN A 5 -10.01 -0.66 23.96
CA ASN A 5 -11.21 -0.28 23.22
C ASN A 5 -12.19 -1.46 23.12
N ALA A 6 -13.36 -1.32 23.70
CA ALA A 6 -14.42 -2.32 23.65
C ALA A 6 -15.77 -1.70 23.23
N GLY A 7 -16.65 -2.50 22.67
CA GLY A 7 -17.99 -2.08 22.26
C GLY A 7 -17.98 -0.91 21.27
N GLY A 8 -18.67 0.18 21.60
CA GLY A 8 -18.74 1.39 20.76
C GLY A 8 -17.39 2.02 20.47
N GLY A 9 -16.43 1.94 21.41
CA GLY A 9 -15.07 2.43 21.23
C GLY A 9 -14.28 1.68 20.16
N SER A 10 -14.66 0.44 19.84
CA SER A 10 -14.10 -0.34 18.74
C SER A 10 -14.91 -0.22 17.46
N TYR A 11 -16.20 -0.16 17.57
CA TYR A 11 -17.11 -0.17 16.43
C TYR A 11 -16.96 1.06 15.53
N LEU A 12 -16.92 2.25 16.13
CA LEU A 12 -16.79 3.50 15.39
C LEU A 12 -15.47 3.61 14.61
N PRO A 13 -14.29 3.39 15.22
CA PRO A 13 -13.03 3.47 14.47
C PRO A 13 -12.92 2.46 13.36
N ARG A 14 -13.53 1.25 13.49
CA ARG A 14 -13.50 0.24 12.42
C ARG A 14 -14.29 0.65 11.17
N GLN A 15 -15.16 1.64 11.27
CA GLN A 15 -15.82 2.23 10.10
C GLN A 15 -14.91 3.17 9.29
N GLY A 16 -13.75 3.55 9.82
CA GLY A 16 -12.72 4.29 9.09
C GLY A 16 -12.09 3.47 7.97
N SER A 17 -11.46 4.17 7.02
CA SER A 17 -10.78 3.54 5.88
C SER A 17 -9.52 2.78 6.29
N PHE A 18 -8.85 3.21 7.36
CA PHE A 18 -7.66 2.57 7.89
C PHE A 18 -7.72 2.49 9.41
N VAL A 19 -7.28 1.36 9.94
CA VAL A 19 -7.12 1.11 11.37
C VAL A 19 -5.65 0.88 11.67
N ILE A 20 -5.10 1.72 12.56
CA ILE A 20 -3.73 1.60 13.06
C ILE A 20 -3.82 1.19 14.54
N GLN A 21 -3.18 0.10 14.90
CA GLN A 21 -3.21 -0.45 16.25
C GLN A 21 -1.79 -0.56 16.80
N PRO A 22 -1.45 0.24 17.84
CA PRO A 22 -0.18 0.08 18.57
C PRO A 22 -0.13 -1.23 19.36
N ARG A 23 1.07 -1.75 19.57
CA ARG A 23 1.28 -2.90 20.45
C ARG A 23 0.84 -2.59 21.88
N GLY A 24 0.37 -3.60 22.62
CA GLY A 24 -0.14 -3.45 23.97
C GLY A 24 -1.52 -2.79 24.05
N THR A 25 -2.23 -2.63 22.91
CA THR A 25 -3.61 -2.14 22.89
C THR A 25 -4.59 -3.27 22.61
N PHE A 26 -5.82 -3.07 23.05
CA PHE A 26 -6.94 -3.99 22.81
C PHE A 26 -8.00 -3.32 21.95
N PHE A 27 -8.55 -4.09 21.03
CA PHE A 27 -9.61 -3.67 20.15
C PHE A 27 -10.61 -4.82 19.94
N GLY A 28 -11.81 -4.73 20.44
CA GLY A 28 -12.80 -5.81 20.35
C GLY A 28 -14.22 -5.35 20.64
N LEU A 29 -15.21 -6.12 20.16
CA LEU A 29 -16.63 -5.83 20.46
C LEU A 29 -16.96 -6.12 21.91
N THR A 30 -16.36 -7.17 22.50
CA THR A 30 -16.54 -7.54 23.89
C THR A 30 -15.17 -7.71 24.56
N GLY A 31 -15.12 -7.57 25.87
CA GLY A 31 -13.91 -7.87 26.65
C GLY A 31 -13.84 -9.36 27.04
N PRO A 32 -12.67 -9.84 27.51
CA PRO A 32 -12.47 -11.22 27.94
C PRO A 32 -13.47 -11.71 28.99
N GLY A 33 -13.90 -10.83 29.92
CA GLY A 33 -14.88 -11.17 30.94
C GLY A 33 -16.26 -11.58 30.38
N VAL A 34 -16.67 -10.96 29.27
CA VAL A 34 -17.93 -11.32 28.61
C VAL A 34 -17.77 -12.66 27.89
N VAL A 35 -16.65 -12.90 27.22
CA VAL A 35 -16.34 -14.19 26.58
C VAL A 35 -16.38 -15.32 27.62
N LYS A 36 -15.72 -15.10 28.76
CA LYS A 36 -15.76 -16.08 29.85
C LYS A 36 -17.17 -16.37 30.38
N SER A 37 -17.99 -15.32 30.58
CA SER A 37 -19.33 -15.49 31.14
C SER A 37 -20.31 -16.15 30.17
N VAL A 38 -20.17 -15.96 28.85
CA VAL A 38 -21.10 -16.45 27.83
C VAL A 38 -20.63 -17.77 27.24
N LEU A 39 -19.35 -17.89 26.92
CA LEU A 39 -18.79 -19.08 26.25
C LEU A 39 -18.05 -20.01 27.21
N GLY A 40 -17.73 -19.57 28.43
CA GLY A 40 -16.93 -20.33 29.38
C GLY A 40 -15.44 -20.39 29.04
N GLU A 41 -14.99 -19.60 28.08
CA GLU A 41 -13.60 -19.60 27.61
C GLU A 41 -12.78 -18.54 28.34
N ASP A 42 -11.61 -18.92 28.84
CA ASP A 42 -10.62 -18.00 29.39
C ASP A 42 -9.69 -17.56 28.28
N VAL A 43 -9.79 -16.28 27.88
CA VAL A 43 -8.96 -15.65 26.84
C VAL A 43 -8.31 -14.39 27.39
N THR A 44 -7.09 -14.12 26.98
CA THR A 44 -6.42 -12.86 27.28
C THR A 44 -6.89 -11.75 26.34
N PRO A 45 -6.72 -10.45 26.70
CA PRO A 45 -6.99 -9.36 25.77
C PRO A 45 -6.22 -9.49 24.44
N ASP A 46 -4.96 -9.90 24.49
CA ASP A 46 -4.11 -10.06 23.32
C ASP A 46 -4.60 -11.16 22.38
N GLU A 47 -5.04 -12.28 22.92
CA GLU A 47 -5.61 -13.39 22.14
C GLU A 47 -6.97 -13.06 21.55
N LEU A 48 -7.75 -12.19 22.20
CA LEU A 48 -9.09 -11.82 21.74
C LEU A 48 -9.06 -10.67 20.74
N GLY A 49 -8.25 -9.64 20.99
CA GLY A 49 -8.29 -8.39 20.22
C GLY A 49 -6.95 -7.65 20.19
N GLY A 50 -5.84 -8.39 20.35
CA GLY A 50 -4.50 -7.82 20.22
C GLY A 50 -4.11 -7.54 18.77
N PRO A 51 -3.07 -6.73 18.57
CA PRO A 51 -2.65 -6.31 17.22
C PRO A 51 -2.23 -7.47 16.32
N ASP A 52 -1.61 -8.51 16.85
CA ASP A 52 -1.16 -9.65 16.06
C ASP A 52 -2.34 -10.50 15.52
N VAL A 53 -3.38 -10.68 16.32
CA VAL A 53 -4.61 -11.36 15.90
C VAL A 53 -5.35 -10.54 14.83
N HIS A 54 -5.43 -9.23 15.04
CA HIS A 54 -6.14 -8.34 14.13
C HIS A 54 -5.39 -8.08 12.82
N SER A 55 -4.07 -8.11 12.81
CA SER A 55 -3.30 -8.01 11.58
C SER A 55 -3.52 -9.23 10.66
N GLN A 56 -3.54 -10.42 11.25
CA GLN A 56 -3.77 -11.67 10.51
C GLN A 56 -5.22 -11.77 9.98
N SER A 57 -6.19 -11.33 10.78
CA SER A 57 -7.61 -11.33 10.38
C SER A 57 -7.96 -10.19 9.41
N GLY A 58 -7.11 -9.16 9.28
CA GLY A 58 -7.35 -7.97 8.47
C GLY A 58 -8.30 -6.96 9.09
N VAL A 59 -8.52 -7.04 10.39
CA VAL A 59 -9.25 -6.02 11.15
C VAL A 59 -8.39 -4.78 11.36
N THR A 60 -7.09 -4.95 11.56
CA THR A 60 -6.10 -3.89 11.64
C THR A 60 -5.28 -3.83 10.37
N ASP A 61 -5.13 -2.64 9.79
CA ASP A 61 -4.38 -2.41 8.56
C ASP A 61 -2.88 -2.21 8.83
N PHE A 62 -2.55 -1.58 9.96
CA PHE A 62 -1.17 -1.33 10.36
C PHE A 62 -0.96 -1.59 11.84
N VAL A 63 -0.02 -2.46 12.16
CA VAL A 63 0.50 -2.64 13.52
C VAL A 63 1.75 -1.79 13.68
N VAL A 64 1.85 -1.09 14.80
CA VAL A 64 2.98 -0.21 15.13
C VAL A 64 3.43 -0.42 16.57
N GLU A 65 4.66 -0.02 16.89
CA GLU A 65 5.22 -0.28 18.22
C GLU A 65 4.58 0.58 19.31
N ASP A 66 4.29 1.86 19.00
CA ASP A 66 3.79 2.82 19.98
C ASP A 66 2.84 3.86 19.35
N GLU A 67 2.29 4.72 20.20
CA GLU A 67 1.36 5.78 19.80
C GLU A 67 2.02 6.84 18.92
N VAL A 68 3.31 7.13 19.13
CA VAL A 68 4.06 8.09 18.31
C VAL A 68 4.23 7.55 16.90
N SER A 69 4.56 6.27 16.80
CA SER A 69 4.66 5.57 15.52
C SER A 69 3.31 5.50 14.79
N ALA A 70 2.21 5.35 15.54
CA ALA A 70 0.86 5.43 14.97
C ALA A 70 0.58 6.80 14.35
N LEU A 71 0.93 7.90 15.03
CA LEU A 71 0.75 9.25 14.48
C LEU A 71 1.64 9.51 13.26
N ARG A 72 2.85 8.95 13.24
CA ARG A 72 3.73 8.99 12.06
C ARG A 72 3.11 8.23 10.89
N LYS A 73 2.55 7.04 11.14
CA LYS A 73 1.86 6.24 10.11
C LYS A 73 0.64 6.98 9.53
N VAL A 74 -0.13 7.68 10.36
CA VAL A 74 -1.23 8.54 9.87
C VAL A 74 -0.71 9.58 8.88
N ARG A 75 0.40 10.28 9.22
CA ARG A 75 1.00 11.28 8.32
C ARG A 75 1.52 10.66 7.03
N GLU A 76 2.08 9.46 7.12
CA GLU A 76 2.54 8.70 5.94
C GLU A 76 1.37 8.40 5.00
N ILE A 77 0.26 7.86 5.52
CA ILE A 77 -0.96 7.59 4.74
C ILE A 77 -1.47 8.87 4.07
N LEU A 78 -1.56 9.97 4.83
CA LEU A 78 -2.03 11.26 4.32
C LEU A 78 -1.13 11.86 3.21
N ASN A 79 0.11 11.40 3.08
CA ASN A 79 0.96 11.77 1.96
C ASN A 79 0.58 11.10 0.65
N TYR A 80 -0.08 9.95 0.68
CA TYR A 80 -0.49 9.21 -0.52
C TYR A 80 -1.87 9.60 -1.03
N ILE A 81 -2.76 10.07 -0.16
CA ILE A 81 -4.14 10.39 -0.49
C ILE A 81 -4.36 11.90 -0.61
N PRO A 82 -5.31 12.37 -1.45
CA PRO A 82 -5.70 13.78 -1.51
C PRO A 82 -6.47 14.19 -0.24
N ASN A 83 -6.58 15.51 0.01
CA ASN A 83 -7.33 16.00 1.17
C ASN A 83 -8.85 15.80 1.02
N ASN A 84 -9.34 15.74 -0.20
CA ASN A 84 -10.77 15.53 -0.52
C ASN A 84 -10.93 14.95 -1.94
N ASN A 85 -12.14 14.58 -2.30
CA ASN A 85 -12.47 13.96 -3.58
C ASN A 85 -12.39 14.90 -4.80
N GLY A 86 -12.27 16.19 -4.59
CA GLY A 86 -12.09 17.19 -5.66
C GLY A 86 -10.63 17.48 -5.99
N GLU A 87 -9.70 16.89 -5.26
CA GLU A 87 -8.27 17.08 -5.45
C GLU A 87 -7.60 15.81 -6.01
N LEU A 88 -6.57 16.01 -6.80
CA LEU A 88 -5.68 14.91 -7.20
C LEU A 88 -4.71 14.56 -6.07
N ALA A 89 -4.19 13.34 -6.09
CA ALA A 89 -3.11 12.95 -5.19
C ALA A 89 -1.94 13.94 -5.28
N ARG A 90 -1.30 14.22 -4.14
CA ARG A 90 -0.21 15.19 -4.06
C ARG A 90 0.96 14.77 -4.96
N TYR A 91 1.30 15.65 -5.90
CA TYR A 91 2.51 15.50 -6.68
C TYR A 91 3.74 15.70 -5.78
N GLN A 92 4.67 14.77 -5.81
CA GLN A 92 5.99 14.93 -5.21
C GLN A 92 7.04 14.88 -6.33
N PRO A 93 7.91 15.90 -6.44
CA PRO A 93 9.03 15.84 -7.36
C PRO A 93 9.90 14.62 -7.06
N THR A 94 10.27 13.89 -8.11
CA THR A 94 11.20 12.78 -8.00
C THR A 94 12.46 13.04 -8.80
N SER A 95 13.58 12.56 -8.32
CA SER A 95 14.85 12.49 -9.06
C SER A 95 14.97 11.18 -9.85
N ASP A 96 14.01 10.28 -9.71
CA ASP A 96 14.03 8.98 -10.39
C ASP A 96 13.90 9.18 -11.92
N PRO A 97 14.78 8.58 -12.74
CA PRO A 97 14.73 8.72 -14.19
C PRO A 97 13.44 8.12 -14.77
N LEU A 98 12.81 8.85 -15.71
CA LEU A 98 11.60 8.38 -16.39
C LEU A 98 11.85 7.17 -17.30
N ASP A 99 13.09 7.00 -17.73
CA ASP A 99 13.57 5.92 -18.61
C ASP A 99 14.34 4.84 -17.84
N ARG A 100 14.09 4.76 -16.52
CA ARG A 100 14.69 3.73 -15.67
C ARG A 100 14.45 2.33 -16.26
N LYS A 101 15.53 1.58 -16.37
CA LYS A 101 15.48 0.22 -16.91
C LYS A 101 15.06 -0.77 -15.81
N THR A 102 14.17 -1.69 -16.18
CA THR A 102 13.59 -2.71 -15.30
C THR A 102 14.31 -4.05 -15.43
N TRP A 103 15.65 -4.04 -15.39
CA TRP A 103 16.48 -5.24 -15.58
C TRP A 103 16.16 -6.38 -14.60
N ASP A 104 15.81 -6.01 -13.36
CA ASP A 104 15.52 -7.01 -12.32
C ASP A 104 14.23 -7.78 -12.62
N ILE A 105 13.24 -7.13 -13.22
CA ILE A 105 12.03 -7.79 -13.69
C ILE A 105 12.36 -8.79 -14.79
N ASP A 106 13.19 -8.41 -15.77
CA ASP A 106 13.59 -9.31 -16.87
C ASP A 106 14.33 -10.53 -16.33
N ILE A 107 15.24 -10.36 -15.38
CA ILE A 107 15.98 -11.46 -14.75
C ILE A 107 15.02 -12.36 -13.98
N LEU A 108 14.10 -11.79 -13.20
CA LEU A 108 13.13 -12.51 -12.40
C LEU A 108 12.22 -13.36 -13.31
N LEU A 109 11.66 -12.76 -14.34
CA LEU A 109 10.77 -13.45 -15.28
C LEU A 109 11.50 -14.54 -16.06
N LYS A 110 12.72 -14.28 -16.56
CA LYS A 110 13.53 -15.30 -17.21
C LYS A 110 13.83 -16.49 -16.31
N LYS A 111 14.13 -16.24 -15.02
CA LYS A 111 14.35 -17.30 -14.05
C LYS A 111 13.08 -18.11 -13.81
N ALA A 112 11.92 -17.45 -13.69
CA ALA A 112 10.65 -18.13 -13.51
C ALA A 112 10.29 -18.97 -14.74
N PHE A 113 10.37 -18.40 -15.94
CA PHE A 113 10.05 -19.10 -17.20
C PHE A 113 10.95 -20.31 -17.49
N ASN A 114 12.24 -20.22 -17.17
CA ASN A 114 13.21 -21.29 -17.42
C ASN A 114 13.25 -22.35 -16.31
N SER A 115 12.40 -22.23 -15.29
CA SER A 115 12.32 -23.24 -14.23
C SER A 115 11.55 -24.47 -14.70
N PRO A 116 11.76 -25.64 -14.10
CA PRO A 116 11.03 -26.88 -14.44
C PRO A 116 9.51 -26.75 -14.25
N THR A 117 9.07 -25.85 -13.37
CA THR A 117 7.65 -25.57 -13.08
C THR A 117 7.09 -24.42 -13.91
N GLY A 118 7.92 -23.72 -14.71
CA GLY A 118 7.51 -22.62 -15.56
C GLY A 118 6.77 -21.52 -14.79
N PHE A 119 5.60 -21.12 -15.26
CA PHE A 119 4.75 -20.10 -14.62
C PHE A 119 4.29 -20.42 -13.19
N ASN A 120 4.37 -21.68 -12.76
CA ASN A 120 4.00 -22.07 -11.41
C ASN A 120 5.15 -21.88 -10.40
N THR A 121 6.30 -21.34 -10.84
CA THR A 121 7.41 -21.02 -9.93
C THR A 121 7.07 -19.79 -9.10
N PRO A 122 7.02 -19.90 -7.77
CA PRO A 122 6.81 -18.75 -6.90
C PRO A 122 7.94 -17.72 -7.07
N PHE A 123 7.59 -16.44 -7.09
CA PHE A 123 8.54 -15.34 -7.08
C PHE A 123 8.02 -14.20 -6.21
N ASP A 124 8.93 -13.35 -5.76
CA ASP A 124 8.60 -12.20 -4.94
C ASP A 124 8.09 -11.04 -5.81
N VAL A 125 6.79 -10.78 -5.72
CA VAL A 125 6.13 -9.69 -6.45
C VAL A 125 6.59 -8.30 -5.97
N SER A 126 7.11 -8.17 -4.75
CA SER A 126 7.61 -6.90 -4.22
C SER A 126 8.71 -6.30 -5.11
N ILE A 127 9.54 -7.14 -5.72
CA ILE A 127 10.57 -6.72 -6.68
C ILE A 127 9.97 -5.98 -7.87
N ILE A 128 8.83 -6.46 -8.38
CA ILE A 128 8.12 -5.81 -9.49
C ILE A 128 7.55 -4.46 -9.04
N ILE A 129 6.92 -4.41 -7.86
CA ILE A 129 6.36 -3.18 -7.31
C ILE A 129 7.45 -2.13 -7.10
N GLN A 130 8.61 -2.52 -6.53
CA GLN A 130 9.76 -1.63 -6.35
C GLN A 130 10.28 -1.05 -7.67
N GLN A 131 10.26 -1.83 -8.74
CA GLN A 131 10.71 -1.34 -10.06
C GLN A 131 9.71 -0.37 -10.70
N ILE A 132 8.43 -0.42 -10.33
CA ILE A 132 7.39 0.50 -10.81
C ILE A 132 7.38 1.80 -10.00
N CYS A 133 7.52 1.70 -8.68
CA CYS A 133 7.44 2.86 -7.79
C CYS A 133 8.70 3.73 -7.85
N ASP A 134 8.52 5.04 -7.71
CA ASP A 134 9.63 6.01 -7.58
C ASP A 134 10.54 5.62 -6.42
N HIS A 135 11.85 5.54 -6.67
CA HIS A 135 12.88 5.09 -5.71
C HIS A 135 12.65 3.70 -5.10
N GLY A 136 11.73 2.92 -5.65
CA GLY A 136 11.33 1.64 -5.08
C GLY A 136 10.48 1.74 -3.82
N ASP A 137 10.01 2.94 -3.48
CA ASP A 137 9.26 3.19 -2.26
C ASP A 137 7.77 2.88 -2.43
N PHE A 138 7.25 2.01 -1.57
CA PHE A 138 5.82 1.75 -1.46
C PHE A 138 5.44 1.46 -0.01
N MET A 139 4.21 1.73 0.35
CA MET A 139 3.64 1.46 1.67
C MET A 139 2.66 0.30 1.55
N GLU A 140 3.05 -0.86 2.06
CA GLU A 140 2.20 -2.04 2.07
C GLU A 140 1.10 -1.91 3.14
N VAL A 141 -0.13 -2.30 2.78
CA VAL A 141 -1.31 -2.32 3.65
C VAL A 141 -1.61 -3.77 4.00
N GLN A 142 -1.83 -4.07 5.28
CA GLN A 142 -2.11 -5.41 5.79
C GLN A 142 -1.04 -6.46 5.42
N PRO A 143 0.25 -6.22 5.68
CA PRO A 143 1.34 -7.11 5.24
C PRO A 143 1.25 -8.52 5.84
N GLU A 144 0.56 -8.68 6.98
CA GLU A 144 0.41 -9.96 7.67
C GLU A 144 -0.78 -10.78 7.16
N ARG A 145 -1.70 -10.16 6.43
CA ARG A 145 -2.88 -10.84 5.90
C ARG A 145 -2.64 -11.29 4.46
N ALA A 146 -2.97 -12.54 4.18
CA ALA A 146 -2.90 -13.09 2.82
C ALA A 146 -1.56 -12.79 2.13
N ARG A 147 -0.45 -13.20 2.74
CA ARG A 147 0.94 -12.93 2.30
C ARG A 147 1.28 -13.33 0.86
N ASN A 148 0.37 -14.00 0.18
CA ASN A 148 0.45 -14.30 -1.25
C ASN A 148 -0.06 -13.15 -2.14
N THR A 149 -0.53 -12.06 -1.56
CA THR A 149 -1.06 -10.88 -2.24
C THR A 149 -0.48 -9.64 -1.59
N ILE A 150 0.00 -8.68 -2.39
CA ILE A 150 0.48 -7.38 -1.89
C ILE A 150 -0.54 -6.32 -2.27
N THR A 151 -1.01 -5.58 -1.28
CA THR A 151 -1.81 -4.36 -1.47
C THR A 151 -1.00 -3.18 -0.94
N ALA A 152 -0.73 -2.19 -1.77
CA ALA A 152 0.17 -1.11 -1.40
C ALA A 152 -0.19 0.22 -2.05
N PHE A 153 0.25 1.30 -1.41
CA PHE A 153 0.33 2.63 -2.02
C PHE A 153 1.76 2.87 -2.48
N GLY A 154 1.91 3.22 -3.75
CA GLY A 154 3.18 3.63 -4.34
C GLY A 154 3.01 4.90 -5.15
N ARG A 155 4.12 5.57 -5.47
CA ARG A 155 4.15 6.70 -6.39
C ARG A 155 4.83 6.30 -7.67
N ASP A 156 4.21 6.71 -8.77
CA ASP A 156 4.82 6.66 -10.10
C ASP A 156 4.63 8.02 -10.76
N THR A 157 5.61 8.88 -10.60
CA THR A 157 5.59 10.24 -11.14
C THR A 157 5.68 10.25 -12.68
N ALA A 158 6.16 9.18 -13.29
CA ALA A 158 6.21 9.04 -14.74
C ALA A 158 4.81 9.03 -15.36
N LEU A 159 3.82 8.46 -14.68
CA LEU A 159 2.42 8.43 -15.14
C LEU A 159 1.74 9.80 -15.04
N LEU A 160 2.19 10.68 -14.14
CA LEU A 160 1.59 12.00 -13.92
C LEU A 160 2.14 13.09 -14.83
N LYS A 161 3.27 12.87 -15.52
CA LYS A 161 3.76 13.81 -16.52
C LYS A 161 2.96 13.66 -17.80
N PRO A 162 2.36 14.76 -18.32
CA PRO A 162 1.72 14.69 -19.62
C PRO A 162 2.74 14.20 -20.63
N ARG A 163 2.48 13.06 -21.27
CA ARG A 163 3.28 12.62 -22.41
C ARG A 163 3.35 13.79 -23.38
N LYS A 164 4.52 14.42 -23.53
CA LYS A 164 4.75 15.33 -24.64
C LYS A 164 4.34 14.58 -25.89
N ALA A 165 3.32 15.08 -26.60
CA ALA A 165 2.90 14.48 -27.85
C ALA A 165 4.14 14.36 -28.72
N ALA A 166 4.61 13.13 -28.89
CA ALA A 166 5.63 12.82 -29.89
C ALA A 166 4.95 12.94 -31.24
N ASN A 167 4.84 14.17 -31.77
CA ASN A 167 4.62 14.47 -33.18
C ASN A 167 4.29 15.96 -33.33
N SER A 168 5.31 16.81 -33.18
CA SER A 168 5.38 17.95 -34.07
C SER A 168 6.24 17.55 -35.25
N ARG A 169 5.63 17.00 -36.29
CA ARG A 169 6.24 16.99 -37.61
C ARG A 169 6.62 18.44 -37.91
N PRO A 170 7.87 18.75 -38.29
CA PRO A 170 8.19 20.08 -38.78
C PRO A 170 7.32 20.32 -40.00
N ALA A 171 6.56 21.42 -39.99
CA ALA A 171 5.82 21.85 -41.13
C ALA A 171 6.81 21.98 -42.31
N GLY A 172 6.64 21.11 -43.30
CA GLY A 172 7.42 21.14 -44.50
C GLY A 172 7.25 22.49 -45.16
N SER A 173 8.36 23.16 -45.40
CA SER A 173 8.46 24.35 -46.23
C SER A 173 7.97 23.98 -47.65
N ALA A 174 6.77 24.39 -47.98
CA ALA A 174 6.32 24.38 -49.37
C ALA A 174 7.08 25.50 -50.12
N SER A 175 8.09 25.11 -50.85
CA SER A 175 8.73 25.95 -51.86
C SER A 175 7.75 26.17 -53.02
N ALA A 176 7.20 27.36 -53.14
CA ALA A 176 6.50 27.78 -54.33
C ALA A 176 7.55 28.01 -55.43
N SER A 177 7.60 27.14 -56.42
CA SER A 177 8.27 27.44 -57.69
C SER A 177 7.25 28.06 -58.65
N ALA A 178 7.40 29.34 -58.83
CA ALA A 178 6.79 30.06 -59.93
C ALA A 178 7.61 29.76 -61.19
N SER A 179 6.97 29.29 -62.23
CA SER A 179 7.53 29.29 -63.61
C SER A 179 6.54 29.92 -64.56
N LYS A 180 7.12 30.68 -65.38
CA LYS A 180 6.55 31.46 -66.47
C LYS A 180 5.64 30.65 -67.40
#